data_eecef7379df236e5df86a1e4df01d7bd
#
_entry.id   eecef7379df236e5df86a1e4df01d7bd
#
_cell.length_a   1.000
_cell.length_b   1.000
_cell.length_c   1.000
_cell.angle_alpha   90.00
_cell.angle_beta   90.00
_cell.angle_gamma   90.00
#
_symmetry.space_group_name_H-M   'P 1'
#
loop_
_entity.id
_entity.type
_entity.pdbx_description
1 polymer ?
#
loop_
_entity_poly.entity_id
_entity_poly.type
_entity_poly.pdbx_seq_one_letter_code
_entity_poly.pdbx_strand_id
1 'polypeptide(L)'
;LRDANVVSGEHGGITQHIGAYQVKTGKNQIITFIDTPGHAAFTEMRARGSKITDIVVLVVAANDGIMPQTIEAIQHSKAAKVPIIVAINKCDLPDKNIIKIKNDLMKYELIAEDFSGDTLFVEVSATQKINLDKLKESILLQSEILDLSASFSGSATGVVIESKIDK
;
A
#
# COMPACT_ATOMS: atom_id res chain seq x y z
N LEU A 1 -1.11 -5.77 -9.17
CA LEU A 1 -1.64 -4.54 -9.78
C LEU A 1 -0.98 -4.24 -11.13
N ARG A 2 0.31 -4.53 -11.28
CA ARG A 2 1.07 -4.49 -12.53
C ARG A 2 1.41 -5.93 -12.96
N ASP A 3 1.21 -6.28 -14.25
CA ASP A 3 1.69 -7.53 -14.82
C ASP A 3 3.21 -7.44 -15.10
N ALA A 4 4.02 -7.53 -14.03
CA ALA A 4 5.47 -7.59 -14.14
C ALA A 4 6.06 -8.43 -13.01
N ASN A 5 6.95 -9.34 -13.38
CA ASN A 5 7.69 -10.16 -12.43
C ASN A 5 8.98 -9.41 -12.02
N VAL A 6 8.87 -8.47 -11.07
CA VAL A 6 9.99 -7.65 -10.57
C VAL A 6 10.93 -8.50 -9.71
N VAL A 7 10.36 -9.45 -8.98
CA VAL A 7 11.07 -10.30 -8.01
C VAL A 7 12.15 -11.17 -8.65
N SER A 8 11.95 -11.61 -9.91
CA SER A 8 12.93 -12.45 -10.61
C SER A 8 14.23 -11.73 -11.01
N GLY A 9 14.25 -10.40 -10.96
CA GLY A 9 15.42 -9.57 -11.28
C GLY A 9 16.20 -9.06 -10.07
N GLU A 10 15.68 -9.25 -8.84
CA GLU A 10 16.33 -8.77 -7.63
C GLU A 10 17.07 -9.88 -6.86
N HIS A 11 18.22 -9.52 -6.25
CA HIS A 11 19.04 -10.43 -5.47
C HIS A 11 18.23 -11.00 -4.27
N GLY A 12 18.19 -12.32 -4.13
CA GLY A 12 17.48 -12.98 -3.04
C GLY A 12 15.96 -13.06 -3.21
N GLY A 13 15.39 -12.65 -4.34
CA GLY A 13 13.95 -12.78 -4.63
C GLY A 13 13.04 -11.91 -3.75
N ILE A 14 13.56 -10.80 -3.21
CA ILE A 14 12.82 -9.82 -2.40
C ILE A 14 13.02 -8.42 -2.99
N THR A 15 12.02 -7.55 -2.87
CA THR A 15 12.12 -6.14 -3.24
C THR A 15 13.14 -5.44 -2.33
N GLN A 16 14.17 -4.84 -2.93
CA GLN A 16 15.25 -4.15 -2.22
C GLN A 16 15.34 -2.65 -2.56
N HIS A 17 14.64 -2.20 -3.60
CA HIS A 17 14.62 -0.83 -4.07
C HIS A 17 13.23 -0.23 -4.01
N ILE A 18 13.13 1.10 -3.89
CA ILE A 18 11.84 1.79 -4.03
C ILE A 18 11.50 1.84 -5.51
N GLY A 19 10.39 1.22 -5.89
CA GLY A 19 9.86 1.26 -7.26
C GLY A 19 8.73 2.26 -7.40
N ALA A 20 8.72 3.06 -8.46
CA ALA A 20 7.57 3.89 -8.82
C ALA A 20 7.02 3.46 -10.19
N TYR A 21 5.70 3.25 -10.28
CA TYR A 21 5.05 2.87 -11.52
C TYR A 21 3.60 3.37 -11.58
N GLN A 22 3.09 3.54 -12.77
CA GLN A 22 1.74 4.01 -13.01
C GLN A 22 0.83 2.87 -13.47
N VAL A 23 -0.39 2.86 -12.95
CA VAL A 23 -1.46 1.93 -13.34
C VAL A 23 -2.65 2.74 -13.84
N LYS A 24 -3.10 2.47 -15.07
CA LYS A 24 -4.34 3.01 -15.61
C LYS A 24 -5.54 2.23 -15.07
N THR A 25 -6.57 2.94 -14.65
CA THR A 25 -7.85 2.36 -14.26
C THR A 25 -8.83 2.33 -15.43
N GLY A 26 -9.92 1.58 -15.31
CA GLY A 26 -10.96 1.51 -16.34
C GLY A 26 -11.65 2.84 -16.69
N LYS A 27 -11.49 3.87 -15.85
CA LYS A 27 -12.04 5.23 -16.05
C LYS A 27 -11.01 6.23 -16.62
N ASN A 28 -9.93 5.76 -17.24
CA ASN A 28 -8.80 6.58 -17.71
C ASN A 28 -8.07 7.39 -16.62
N GLN A 29 -8.33 7.11 -15.34
CA GLN A 29 -7.59 7.69 -14.25
C GLN A 29 -6.26 6.94 -14.08
N ILE A 30 -5.25 7.62 -13.54
CA ILE A 30 -3.92 7.06 -13.34
C ILE A 30 -3.62 7.07 -11.84
N ILE A 31 -3.22 5.90 -11.32
CA ILE A 31 -2.70 5.79 -9.96
C ILE A 31 -1.20 5.56 -10.05
N THR A 32 -0.42 6.38 -9.37
CA THR A 32 1.03 6.17 -9.24
C THR A 32 1.29 5.40 -7.94
N PHE A 33 1.83 4.20 -8.08
CA PHE A 33 2.24 3.38 -6.94
C PHE A 33 3.72 3.60 -6.64
N ILE A 34 4.03 3.75 -5.36
CA ILE A 34 5.40 3.71 -4.84
C ILE A 34 5.50 2.43 -4.01
N ASP A 35 6.24 1.46 -4.54
CA ASP A 35 6.45 0.17 -3.90
C ASP A 35 7.67 0.24 -2.98
N THR A 36 7.51 -0.17 -1.73
CA THR A 36 8.58 -0.15 -0.73
C THR A 36 8.85 -1.57 -0.23
N PRO A 37 10.14 -1.92 0.03
CA PRO A 37 10.48 -3.23 0.55
C PRO A 37 9.81 -3.51 1.90
N GLY A 38 9.25 -4.72 2.08
CA GLY A 38 8.60 -5.14 3.31
C GLY A 38 9.55 -5.58 4.42
N HIS A 39 10.83 -5.89 4.11
CA HIS A 39 11.77 -6.44 5.07
C HIS A 39 12.19 -5.42 6.15
N ALA A 40 12.44 -5.89 7.39
CA ALA A 40 12.79 -5.04 8.53
C ALA A 40 14.00 -4.12 8.28
N ALA A 41 14.96 -4.56 7.46
CA ALA A 41 16.15 -3.76 7.12
C ALA A 41 15.84 -2.45 6.37
N PHE A 42 14.64 -2.26 5.83
CA PHE A 42 14.27 -1.14 4.96
C PHE A 42 13.28 -0.15 5.59
N THR A 43 13.37 0.05 6.91
CA THR A 43 12.53 0.99 7.68
C THR A 43 12.55 2.42 7.12
N GLU A 44 13.72 2.94 6.77
CA GLU A 44 13.86 4.29 6.22
C GLU A 44 13.17 4.45 4.86
N MET A 45 13.16 3.41 4.03
CA MET A 45 12.47 3.42 2.75
C MET A 45 10.95 3.50 2.92
N ARG A 46 10.38 2.75 3.90
CA ARG A 46 8.95 2.85 4.24
C ARG A 46 8.58 4.22 4.80
N ALA A 47 9.40 4.75 5.71
CA ALA A 47 9.22 6.10 6.26
C ALA A 47 9.27 7.19 5.17
N ARG A 48 10.19 7.05 4.19
CA ARG A 48 10.28 7.96 3.05
C ARG A 48 9.07 7.82 2.15
N GLY A 49 8.65 6.59 1.81
CA GLY A 49 7.45 6.33 1.01
C GLY A 49 6.22 6.99 1.61
N SER A 50 5.95 6.80 2.91
CA SER A 50 4.78 7.38 3.58
C SER A 50 4.76 8.91 3.58
N LYS A 51 5.91 9.58 3.53
CA LYS A 51 6.00 11.05 3.54
C LYS A 51 5.70 11.70 2.18
N ILE A 52 5.75 10.95 1.10
CA ILE A 52 5.63 11.47 -0.27
C ILE A 52 4.38 10.95 -0.99
N THR A 53 3.57 10.15 -0.32
CA THR A 53 2.34 9.56 -0.85
C THR A 53 1.12 10.21 -0.20
N ASP A 54 0.01 10.24 -0.92
CA ASP A 54 -1.28 10.76 -0.45
C ASP A 54 -2.08 9.68 0.29
N ILE A 55 -1.86 8.41 -0.04
CA ILE A 55 -2.58 7.26 0.51
C ILE A 55 -1.58 6.12 0.70
N VAL A 56 -1.67 5.40 1.80
CA VAL A 56 -0.90 4.18 2.05
C VAL A 56 -1.80 2.95 1.90
N VAL A 57 -1.37 1.98 1.10
CA VAL A 57 -1.99 0.66 1.05
C VAL A 57 -1.18 -0.29 1.93
N LEU A 58 -1.73 -0.62 3.09
CA LEU A 58 -1.15 -1.56 4.04
C LEU A 58 -1.52 -2.99 3.64
N VAL A 59 -0.55 -3.78 3.21
CA VAL A 59 -0.79 -5.18 2.82
C VAL A 59 -0.52 -6.11 4.00
N VAL A 60 -1.55 -6.90 4.37
CA VAL A 60 -1.48 -7.89 5.46
C VAL A 60 -1.87 -9.25 4.90
N ALA A 61 -1.08 -10.28 5.15
CA ALA A 61 -1.43 -11.64 4.71
C ALA A 61 -2.48 -12.26 5.65
N ALA A 62 -3.54 -12.81 5.06
CA ALA A 62 -4.70 -13.35 5.79
C ALA A 62 -4.37 -14.50 6.74
N ASN A 63 -3.30 -15.24 6.47
CA ASN A 63 -2.83 -16.37 7.26
C ASN A 63 -1.75 -15.99 8.28
N ASP A 64 -0.92 -14.97 8.00
CA ASP A 64 0.21 -14.59 8.86
C ASP A 64 -0.20 -13.61 9.97
N GLY A 65 -1.21 -12.76 9.70
CA GLY A 65 -1.68 -11.74 10.64
C GLY A 65 -0.78 -10.51 10.72
N ILE A 66 -0.82 -9.83 11.87
CA ILE A 66 -0.08 -8.58 12.10
C ILE A 66 1.36 -8.90 12.52
N MET A 67 2.30 -8.53 11.69
CA MET A 67 3.73 -8.70 11.91
C MET A 67 4.37 -7.39 12.44
N PRO A 68 5.57 -7.44 13.06
CA PRO A 68 6.25 -6.23 13.52
C PRO A 68 6.40 -5.15 12.45
N GLN A 69 6.71 -5.54 11.22
CA GLN A 69 6.83 -4.62 10.08
C GLN A 69 5.49 -3.97 9.69
N THR A 70 4.38 -4.68 9.92
CA THR A 70 3.03 -4.13 9.74
C THR A 70 2.76 -3.01 10.73
N ILE A 71 3.12 -3.22 12.00
CA ILE A 71 2.97 -2.21 13.07
C ILE A 71 3.82 -0.98 12.76
N GLU A 72 5.06 -1.18 12.34
CA GLU A 72 5.96 -0.12 11.94
C GLU A 72 5.39 0.71 10.77
N ALA A 73 4.87 0.05 9.73
CA ALA A 73 4.25 0.73 8.59
C ALA A 73 3.03 1.57 9.01
N ILE A 74 2.21 1.08 9.93
CA ILE A 74 1.10 1.85 10.52
C ILE A 74 1.62 3.09 11.24
N GLN A 75 2.66 2.95 12.06
CA GLN A 75 3.25 4.08 12.81
C GLN A 75 3.82 5.15 11.88
N HIS A 76 4.52 4.76 10.81
CA HIS A 76 5.04 5.69 9.81
C HIS A 76 3.92 6.44 9.08
N SER A 77 2.86 5.75 8.68
CA SER A 77 1.72 6.34 8.00
C SER A 77 0.97 7.32 8.90
N LYS A 78 0.75 6.97 10.17
CA LYS A 78 0.15 7.85 11.16
C LYS A 78 1.02 9.08 11.45
N ALA A 79 2.33 8.90 11.61
CA ALA A 79 3.27 10.00 11.81
C ALA A 79 3.30 10.97 10.62
N ALA A 80 3.12 10.45 9.41
CA ALA A 80 2.99 11.23 8.18
C ALA A 80 1.58 11.82 7.98
N LYS A 81 0.59 11.44 8.81
CA LYS A 81 -0.83 11.82 8.70
C LYS A 81 -1.45 11.41 7.35
N VAL A 82 -1.04 10.29 6.81
CA VAL A 82 -1.52 9.74 5.54
C VAL A 82 -2.59 8.68 5.84
N PRO A 83 -3.76 8.73 5.19
CA PRO A 83 -4.80 7.71 5.37
C PRO A 83 -4.33 6.34 4.90
N ILE A 84 -4.82 5.30 5.57
CA ILE A 84 -4.45 3.91 5.33
C ILE A 84 -5.65 3.16 4.77
N ILE A 85 -5.43 2.46 3.65
CA ILE A 85 -6.34 1.42 3.14
C ILE A 85 -5.70 0.07 3.47
N VAL A 86 -6.45 -0.85 4.07
CA VAL A 86 -5.95 -2.18 4.41
C VAL A 86 -6.31 -3.18 3.31
N ALA A 87 -5.30 -3.77 2.69
CA ALA A 87 -5.45 -4.86 1.74
C ALA A 87 -5.10 -6.19 2.43
N ILE A 88 -6.11 -7.00 2.75
CA ILE A 88 -5.90 -8.34 3.32
C ILE A 88 -5.64 -9.30 2.16
N ASN A 89 -4.37 -9.63 1.94
CA ASN A 89 -3.94 -10.49 0.84
C ASN A 89 -3.98 -11.97 1.21
N LYS A 90 -3.88 -12.84 0.22
CA LYS A 90 -3.99 -14.30 0.34
C LYS A 90 -5.37 -14.75 0.85
N CYS A 91 -6.44 -14.02 0.52
CA CYS A 91 -7.79 -14.37 0.93
C CYS A 91 -8.33 -15.68 0.31
N ASP A 92 -7.62 -16.24 -0.64
CA ASP A 92 -7.87 -17.55 -1.27
C ASP A 92 -7.43 -18.74 -0.42
N LEU A 93 -6.55 -18.54 0.58
CA LEU A 93 -6.05 -19.62 1.43
C LEU A 93 -7.10 -20.12 2.44
N PRO A 94 -7.13 -21.43 2.75
CA PRO A 94 -8.10 -22.02 3.67
C PRO A 94 -7.86 -21.64 5.14
N ASP A 95 -6.64 -21.32 5.52
CA ASP A 95 -6.20 -20.95 6.88
C ASP A 95 -6.29 -19.45 7.17
N LYS A 96 -6.97 -18.68 6.29
CA LYS A 96 -7.21 -17.24 6.48
C LYS A 96 -8.01 -16.95 7.76
N ASN A 97 -7.64 -15.87 8.46
CA ASN A 97 -8.38 -15.39 9.63
C ASN A 97 -8.59 -13.87 9.57
N ILE A 98 -9.52 -13.46 8.73
CA ILE A 98 -9.81 -12.04 8.45
C ILE A 98 -10.35 -11.32 9.69
N ILE A 99 -11.23 -11.98 10.45
CA ILE A 99 -11.82 -11.40 11.67
C ILE A 99 -10.73 -11.09 12.71
N LYS A 100 -9.79 -12.01 12.89
CA LYS A 100 -8.66 -11.79 13.81
C LYS A 100 -7.84 -10.59 13.38
N ILE A 101 -7.53 -10.45 12.08
CA ILE A 101 -6.75 -9.32 11.55
C ILE A 101 -7.49 -8.00 11.80
N LYS A 102 -8.80 -7.92 11.51
CA LYS A 102 -9.60 -6.73 11.78
C LYS A 102 -9.60 -6.36 13.26
N ASN A 103 -9.78 -7.34 14.16
CA ASN A 103 -9.73 -7.14 15.60
C ASN A 103 -8.34 -6.68 16.10
N ASP A 104 -7.26 -7.24 15.56
CA ASP A 104 -5.91 -6.85 15.93
C ASP A 104 -5.57 -5.44 15.42
N LEU A 105 -6.05 -5.05 14.24
CA LEU A 105 -5.85 -3.70 13.68
C LEU A 105 -6.62 -2.62 14.42
N MET A 106 -7.74 -2.96 15.07
CA MET A 106 -8.46 -2.02 15.94
C MET A 106 -7.59 -1.47 17.08
N LYS A 107 -6.63 -2.25 17.58
CA LYS A 107 -5.66 -1.82 18.61
C LYS A 107 -4.79 -0.66 18.12
N TYR A 108 -4.69 -0.51 16.82
CA TYR A 108 -3.94 0.56 16.14
C TYR A 108 -4.87 1.61 15.51
N GLU A 109 -6.14 1.69 15.97
CA GLU A 109 -7.15 2.65 15.47
C GLU A 109 -7.42 2.53 13.97
N LEU A 110 -7.19 1.36 13.38
CA LEU A 110 -7.64 1.00 12.05
C LEU A 110 -8.92 0.16 12.20
N ILE A 111 -10.05 0.83 12.13
CA ILE A 111 -11.36 0.23 12.39
C ILE A 111 -12.09 0.10 11.06
N ALA A 112 -12.48 -1.11 10.71
CA ALA A 112 -13.19 -1.39 9.47
C ALA A 112 -14.63 -0.83 9.51
N GLU A 113 -15.19 -0.52 8.33
CA GLU A 113 -16.55 0.01 8.18
C GLU A 113 -17.63 -0.92 8.79
N ASP A 114 -17.45 -2.24 8.69
CA ASP A 114 -18.35 -3.23 9.32
C ASP A 114 -18.29 -3.22 10.87
N PHE A 115 -17.29 -2.56 11.46
CA PHE A 115 -17.20 -2.25 12.89
C PHE A 115 -17.43 -0.76 13.20
N SER A 116 -18.16 -0.08 12.32
CA SER A 116 -18.48 1.36 12.43
C SER A 116 -17.26 2.28 12.44
N GLY A 117 -16.17 1.85 11.78
CA GLY A 117 -14.98 2.66 11.54
C GLY A 117 -15.00 3.35 10.18
N ASP A 118 -13.92 4.00 9.85
CA ASP A 118 -13.71 4.78 8.64
C ASP A 118 -12.59 4.23 7.74
N THR A 119 -11.93 3.17 8.18
CA THR A 119 -10.83 2.56 7.42
C THR A 119 -11.37 1.58 6.38
N LEU A 120 -10.97 1.77 5.12
CA LEU A 120 -11.32 0.87 4.04
C LEU A 120 -10.50 -0.43 4.12
N PHE A 121 -11.20 -1.57 4.14
CA PHE A 121 -10.63 -2.91 4.13
C PHE A 121 -11.04 -3.63 2.85
N VAL A 122 -10.05 -4.17 2.12
CA VAL A 122 -10.27 -4.94 0.90
C VAL A 122 -9.60 -6.29 1.01
N GLU A 123 -10.38 -7.36 0.91
CA GLU A 123 -9.88 -8.72 0.83
C GLU A 123 -9.43 -9.02 -0.61
N VAL A 124 -8.16 -9.35 -0.80
CA VAL A 124 -7.58 -9.58 -2.12
C VAL A 124 -6.83 -10.90 -2.21
N SER A 125 -6.66 -11.41 -3.40
CA SER A 125 -5.62 -12.40 -3.72
C SER A 125 -4.80 -11.89 -4.89
N ALA A 126 -3.55 -11.59 -4.67
CA ALA A 126 -2.63 -11.17 -5.72
C ALA A 126 -2.37 -12.31 -6.73
N THR A 127 -2.27 -13.55 -6.24
CA THR A 127 -2.00 -14.74 -7.06
C THR A 127 -3.19 -15.11 -7.95
N GLN A 128 -4.40 -15.11 -7.36
CA GLN A 128 -5.64 -15.44 -8.06
C GLN A 128 -6.29 -14.22 -8.75
N LYS A 129 -5.68 -13.05 -8.63
CA LYS A 129 -6.20 -11.77 -9.15
C LYS A 129 -7.62 -11.42 -8.64
N ILE A 130 -7.96 -11.85 -7.41
CA ILE A 130 -9.27 -11.58 -6.80
C ILE A 130 -9.30 -10.18 -6.21
N ASN A 131 -10.35 -9.41 -6.48
CA ASN A 131 -10.65 -8.09 -5.93
C ASN A 131 -9.56 -7.01 -6.14
N LEU A 132 -8.65 -7.18 -7.09
CA LEU A 132 -7.62 -6.16 -7.38
C LEU A 132 -8.24 -4.88 -7.96
N ASP A 133 -9.33 -5.01 -8.72
CA ASP A 133 -10.05 -3.84 -9.24
C ASP A 133 -10.80 -3.12 -8.12
N LYS A 134 -11.40 -3.86 -7.18
CA LYS A 134 -12.02 -3.28 -5.98
C LYS A 134 -11.00 -2.50 -5.14
N LEU A 135 -9.77 -2.99 -5.01
CA LEU A 135 -8.71 -2.25 -4.34
C LEU A 135 -8.38 -0.92 -5.06
N LYS A 136 -8.29 -0.93 -6.39
CA LYS A 136 -8.10 0.30 -7.18
C LYS A 136 -9.26 1.27 -7.02
N GLU A 137 -10.49 0.78 -7.02
CA GLU A 137 -11.68 1.60 -6.77
C GLU A 137 -11.66 2.22 -5.36
N SER A 138 -11.27 1.46 -4.34
CA SER A 138 -11.13 1.99 -2.97
C SER A 138 -10.07 3.09 -2.87
N ILE A 139 -8.95 2.97 -3.61
CA ILE A 139 -7.91 4.02 -3.67
C ILE A 139 -8.47 5.28 -4.34
N LEU A 140 -9.22 5.13 -5.44
CA LEU A 140 -9.84 6.27 -6.11
C LEU A 140 -10.88 6.94 -5.25
N LEU A 141 -11.74 6.17 -4.57
CA LEU A 141 -12.72 6.71 -3.62
C LEU A 141 -12.03 7.52 -2.50
N GLN A 142 -10.97 6.98 -1.92
CA GLN A 142 -10.20 7.69 -0.89
C GLN A 142 -9.57 8.97 -1.45
N SER A 143 -9.09 8.96 -2.69
CA SER A 143 -8.53 10.15 -3.34
C SER A 143 -9.57 11.25 -3.59
N GLU A 144 -10.80 10.85 -3.89
CA GLU A 144 -11.94 11.78 -4.03
C GLU A 144 -12.32 12.43 -2.68
N ILE A 145 -12.35 11.61 -1.61
CA ILE A 145 -12.62 12.11 -0.25
C ILE A 145 -11.55 13.12 0.20
N LEU A 146 -10.30 12.91 -0.18
CA LEU A 146 -9.19 13.80 0.13
C LEU A 146 -9.15 15.07 -0.76
N ASP A 147 -9.99 15.16 -1.79
CA ASP A 147 -10.02 16.25 -2.78
C ASP A 147 -8.63 16.56 -3.36
N LEU A 148 -7.91 15.47 -3.74
CA LEU A 148 -6.55 15.60 -4.25
C LEU A 148 -6.54 16.36 -5.58
N SER A 149 -5.82 17.47 -5.61
CA SER A 149 -5.69 18.32 -6.79
C SER A 149 -4.24 18.72 -7.02
N ALA A 150 -3.87 18.97 -8.28
CA ALA A 150 -2.55 19.43 -8.64
C ALA A 150 -2.62 20.51 -9.71
N SER A 151 -1.74 21.51 -9.63
CA SER A 151 -1.60 22.54 -10.68
C SER A 151 -0.77 22.00 -11.84
N PHE A 152 -1.28 22.15 -13.06
CA PHE A 152 -0.55 21.84 -14.29
C PHE A 152 0.24 23.03 -14.83
N SER A 153 0.10 24.20 -14.20
CA SER A 153 0.79 25.43 -14.56
C SER A 153 1.87 25.78 -13.54
N GLY A 154 3.03 26.20 -13.99
CA GLY A 154 4.15 26.58 -13.13
C GLY A 154 5.40 25.72 -13.32
N SER A 155 6.40 25.94 -12.47
CA SER A 155 7.62 25.13 -12.47
C SER A 155 7.37 23.72 -11.92
N ALA A 156 7.94 22.72 -12.55
CA ALA A 156 7.87 21.33 -12.08
C ALA A 156 8.58 21.20 -10.72
N THR A 157 7.95 20.47 -9.81
CA THR A 157 8.53 20.08 -8.52
C THR A 157 8.51 18.56 -8.41
N GLY A 158 9.45 17.99 -7.66
CA GLY A 158 9.51 16.55 -7.48
C GLY A 158 10.33 16.18 -6.26
N VAL A 159 10.21 14.91 -5.85
CA VAL A 159 10.96 14.33 -4.75
C VAL A 159 11.85 13.23 -5.29
N VAL A 160 13.13 13.23 -4.91
CA VAL A 160 14.05 12.14 -5.22
C VAL A 160 13.74 10.95 -4.32
N ILE A 161 13.27 9.87 -4.92
CA ILE A 161 12.88 8.64 -4.21
C ILE A 161 14.13 7.80 -3.90
N GLU A 162 14.98 7.60 -4.91
CA GLU A 162 16.21 6.83 -4.81
C GLU A 162 17.26 7.39 -5.78
N SER A 163 18.54 7.31 -5.43
CA SER A 163 19.66 7.68 -6.30
C SER A 163 20.71 6.56 -6.31
N LYS A 164 21.28 6.31 -7.47
CA LYS A 164 22.36 5.34 -7.66
C LYS A 164 23.54 6.02 -8.35
N ILE A 165 24.73 5.76 -7.86
CA ILE A 165 25.97 6.21 -8.50
C ILE A 165 26.44 5.06 -9.39
N ASP A 166 26.48 5.28 -10.69
CA ASP A 166 27.15 4.35 -11.62
C ASP A 166 28.66 4.45 -11.42
N LYS A 167 29.31 3.30 -11.30
CA LYS A 167 30.76 3.17 -11.19
C LYS A 167 31.41 3.10 -12.55
#